data_ee13d7b32e01040b6e86b638fecf7973
#
_entry.id   ee13d7b32e01040b6e86b638fecf7973
#
_cell.length_a   1.000
_cell.length_b   1.000
_cell.length_c   1.000
_cell.angle_alpha   90.00
_cell.angle_beta   90.00
_cell.angle_gamma   90.00
#
_symmetry.space_group_name_H-M   'P 1'
#
loop_
_entity.id
_entity.type
_entity.pdbx_description
1 polymer ?
#
loop_
_entity_poly.entity_id
_entity_poly.type
_entity_poly.pdbx_seq_one_letter_code
_entity_poly.pdbx_strand_id
1 'polypeptide(L)'
;QPVPKLWIRLAPTGTERAYGLNFDDIRLTTGGGGQQVDLGTGAGLRWAELPSNFETPSSDQFVHTTWTTTVSGGKRVRNYTYCYDKRRHNPVWVAYPHHRCYLEGSGRSDEPWAADPALPETQQAKIYPSSAGDVYQYWVADLVTGRYGSGYWSRGHLCMSRERPGKGLEINMQTFRPTNIAPQAAEPSPFGKIWGNIEEAISGGAIPADTLYIVAGCYYENDGWVQKDASNNGALSSLSKDCVMPTHQFKMAVRKKTVQVGKPIQECTADELETIAFWVETLTTSAATEKSQLGQFIVPISEIESKMRMKFFPGIPDAAKSRAGTLSAWY
;
A
#
# COMPACT_ATOMS: atom_id res chain seq x y z
N GLN A 1 39.29 4.42 -16.03
CA GLN A 1 38.98 3.60 -17.22
C GLN A 1 37.53 3.79 -17.58
N PRO A 2 37.19 3.95 -18.87
CA PRO A 2 35.80 4.09 -19.26
C PRO A 2 35.03 2.81 -18.93
N VAL A 3 33.90 2.95 -18.28
CA VAL A 3 32.98 1.84 -18.00
C VAL A 3 32.43 1.32 -19.32
N PRO A 4 32.48 0.01 -19.62
CA PRO A 4 31.93 -0.51 -20.85
C PRO A 4 30.44 -0.23 -20.93
N LYS A 5 30.00 0.36 -22.03
CA LYS A 5 28.60 0.63 -22.28
C LYS A 5 27.94 -0.66 -22.77
N LEU A 6 26.93 -1.12 -22.07
CA LEU A 6 26.07 -2.23 -22.51
C LEU A 6 24.91 -1.65 -23.34
N TRP A 7 24.76 -2.14 -24.56
CA TRP A 7 23.62 -1.81 -25.42
C TRP A 7 22.65 -2.98 -25.42
N ILE A 8 21.42 -2.74 -24.96
CA ILE A 8 20.34 -3.73 -25.04
C ILE A 8 19.41 -3.32 -26.18
N ARG A 9 19.32 -4.16 -27.20
CA ARG A 9 18.34 -3.99 -28.28
C ARG A 9 17.13 -4.86 -27.97
N LEU A 10 16.00 -4.22 -27.66
CA LEU A 10 14.71 -4.90 -27.57
C LEU A 10 14.09 -4.95 -28.96
N ALA A 11 13.95 -6.14 -29.53
CA ALA A 11 13.27 -6.36 -30.80
C ALA A 11 11.91 -7.00 -30.50
N PRO A 12 10.78 -6.41 -30.95
CA PRO A 12 9.49 -7.08 -30.83
C PRO A 12 9.48 -8.33 -31.73
N THR A 13 9.16 -9.46 -31.14
CA THR A 13 8.89 -10.69 -31.87
C THR A 13 7.37 -10.91 -31.93
N GLY A 14 6.72 -10.34 -32.92
CA GLY A 14 5.28 -10.53 -33.15
C GLY A 14 4.55 -9.26 -33.57
N THR A 15 3.34 -9.42 -34.05
CA THR A 15 2.44 -8.36 -34.53
C THR A 15 1.64 -7.69 -33.40
N GLU A 16 1.89 -8.02 -32.15
CA GLU A 16 1.22 -7.40 -31.02
C GLU A 16 1.80 -6.01 -30.74
N ARG A 17 0.91 -5.07 -30.50
CA ARG A 17 1.29 -3.68 -30.16
C ARG A 17 2.16 -3.71 -28.91
N ALA A 18 3.39 -3.23 -29.02
CA ALA A 18 4.28 -3.04 -27.90
C ALA A 18 3.62 -2.08 -26.89
N TYR A 19 3.11 -2.61 -25.82
CA TYR A 19 2.82 -1.83 -24.63
C TYR A 19 4.15 -1.36 -24.08
N GLY A 20 4.27 -0.06 -23.76
CA GLY A 20 5.52 0.52 -23.30
C GLY A 20 6.14 -0.32 -22.18
N LEU A 21 7.35 -0.79 -22.41
CA LEU A 21 8.14 -1.42 -21.36
C LEU A 21 8.44 -0.37 -20.30
N ASN A 22 7.96 -0.60 -19.09
CA ASN A 22 8.39 0.20 -17.97
C ASN A 22 9.80 -0.28 -17.60
N PHE A 23 10.82 0.53 -17.87
CA PHE A 23 12.22 0.17 -17.61
C PHE A 23 12.54 -0.01 -16.12
N ASP A 24 11.64 0.36 -15.23
CA ASP A 24 11.78 0.19 -13.78
C ASP A 24 11.91 -1.27 -13.35
N ASP A 25 11.53 -2.22 -14.19
CA ASP A 25 11.52 -3.65 -13.87
C ASP A 25 12.61 -4.47 -14.60
N ILE A 26 13.56 -3.83 -15.30
CA ILE A 26 14.66 -4.55 -15.96
C ILE A 26 15.73 -4.91 -14.94
N ARG A 27 15.94 -6.21 -14.75
CA ARG A 27 17.03 -6.76 -13.92
C ARG A 27 17.99 -7.56 -14.78
N LEU A 28 19.29 -7.24 -14.69
CA LEU A 28 20.34 -8.07 -15.25
C LEU A 28 20.90 -9.00 -14.17
N THR A 29 20.84 -10.29 -14.41
CA THR A 29 21.55 -11.28 -13.61
C THR A 29 22.78 -11.74 -14.36
N THR A 30 23.96 -11.61 -13.77
CA THR A 30 25.17 -12.26 -14.28
C THR A 30 25.16 -13.71 -13.81
N GLY A 31 25.22 -14.67 -14.74
CA GLY A 31 25.24 -16.09 -14.42
C GLY A 31 26.47 -16.44 -13.57
N GLY A 32 26.23 -17.06 -12.40
CA GLY A 32 27.26 -17.53 -11.49
C GLY A 32 27.27 -16.79 -10.16
N GLY A 33 26.36 -17.16 -9.21
CA GLY A 33 26.43 -16.77 -7.79
C GLY A 33 26.56 -15.27 -7.48
N GLY A 34 26.26 -14.43 -8.44
CA GLY A 34 26.51 -13.01 -8.39
C GLY A 34 25.33 -12.22 -7.81
N GLN A 35 25.66 -11.15 -7.15
CA GLN A 35 24.72 -10.14 -6.67
C GLN A 35 23.75 -9.74 -7.79
N GLN A 36 22.47 -9.69 -7.44
CA GLN A 36 21.43 -9.20 -8.31
C GLN A 36 21.66 -7.70 -8.56
N VAL A 37 22.10 -7.34 -9.76
CA VAL A 37 22.24 -5.92 -10.12
C VAL A 37 20.87 -5.40 -10.50
N ASP A 38 20.33 -4.53 -9.68
CA ASP A 38 19.11 -3.79 -9.99
C ASP A 38 19.48 -2.67 -10.98
N LEU A 39 19.07 -2.83 -12.25
CA LEU A 39 19.29 -1.80 -13.28
C LEU A 39 18.15 -0.80 -13.41
N GLY A 40 17.17 -0.83 -12.52
CA GLY A 40 16.14 0.20 -12.43
C GLY A 40 16.71 1.56 -11.97
N THR A 41 18.01 1.63 -11.77
CA THR A 41 18.63 2.81 -11.21
C THR A 41 19.79 3.25 -12.07
N GLY A 42 19.53 3.89 -13.16
CA GLY A 42 20.51 4.88 -13.64
C GLY A 42 20.79 5.80 -12.47
N ALA A 43 21.97 5.69 -11.85
CA ALA A 43 22.47 6.52 -10.76
C ALA A 43 21.36 7.03 -9.78
N GLY A 44 20.70 6.12 -9.05
CA GLY A 44 19.86 6.50 -7.90
C GLY A 44 18.37 6.60 -8.10
N LEU A 45 17.81 6.26 -9.24
CA LEU A 45 16.35 6.20 -9.41
C LEU A 45 15.82 4.90 -8.79
N ARG A 46 15.15 5.04 -7.66
CA ARG A 46 14.37 3.97 -7.01
C ARG A 46 12.97 3.95 -7.60
N TRP A 47 12.20 2.90 -7.33
CA TRP A 47 10.77 2.92 -7.59
C TRP A 47 10.15 4.14 -6.92
N ALA A 48 9.37 4.90 -7.68
CA ALA A 48 8.92 6.23 -7.27
C ALA A 48 8.10 6.23 -5.98
N GLU A 49 7.38 5.13 -5.71
CA GLU A 49 6.54 4.97 -4.52
C GLU A 49 7.31 4.62 -3.23
N LEU A 50 8.57 4.20 -3.30
CA LEU A 50 9.30 3.74 -2.10
C LEU A 50 9.66 4.90 -1.17
N PRO A 51 9.29 4.85 0.12
CA PRO A 51 9.72 5.84 1.11
C PRO A 51 11.21 5.77 1.40
N SER A 52 11.76 6.84 1.98
CA SER A 52 13.20 6.98 2.23
C SER A 52 13.79 5.95 3.20
N ASN A 53 12.98 5.38 4.11
CA ASN A 53 13.43 4.34 5.04
C ASN A 53 13.41 2.92 4.47
N PHE A 54 13.14 2.77 3.19
CA PHE A 54 13.11 1.45 2.53
C PHE A 54 14.43 0.67 2.72
N GLU A 55 15.56 1.31 2.61
CA GLU A 55 16.88 0.67 2.75
C GLU A 55 17.40 0.63 4.19
N THR A 56 16.88 1.48 5.05
CA THR A 56 17.35 1.63 6.43
C THR A 56 16.21 1.60 7.44
N PRO A 57 15.44 0.50 7.48
CA PRO A 57 14.37 0.36 8.47
C PRO A 57 14.99 0.29 9.88
N SER A 58 14.21 0.69 10.89
CA SER A 58 14.61 0.47 12.29
C SER A 58 14.65 -1.02 12.64
N SER A 59 15.26 -1.39 13.76
CA SER A 59 15.37 -2.79 14.21
C SER A 59 14.02 -3.48 14.38
N ASP A 60 12.99 -2.72 14.74
CA ASP A 60 11.63 -3.23 14.90
C ASP A 60 10.85 -3.32 13.58
N GLN A 61 11.39 -2.73 12.51
CA GLN A 61 10.75 -2.72 11.20
C GLN A 61 11.31 -3.83 10.31
N PHE A 62 10.43 -4.35 9.47
CA PHE A 62 10.75 -5.31 8.42
C PHE A 62 10.20 -4.79 7.08
N VAL A 63 11.08 -4.67 6.10
CA VAL A 63 10.72 -4.22 4.75
C VAL A 63 10.83 -5.38 3.78
N HIS A 64 9.79 -5.58 2.99
CA HIS A 64 9.75 -6.65 1.99
C HIS A 64 8.92 -6.25 0.77
N THR A 65 9.32 -6.73 -0.39
CA THR A 65 8.55 -6.58 -1.64
C THR A 65 7.92 -7.91 -2.02
N THR A 66 6.60 -7.93 -2.17
CA THR A 66 5.87 -9.08 -2.70
C THR A 66 5.88 -9.04 -4.23
N TRP A 67 5.99 -10.21 -4.84
CA TRP A 67 6.05 -10.38 -6.28
C TRP A 67 4.96 -11.34 -6.73
N THR A 68 4.51 -11.16 -7.97
CA THR A 68 3.54 -12.05 -8.60
C THR A 68 3.90 -12.33 -10.05
N THR A 69 3.43 -13.46 -10.56
CA THR A 69 3.55 -13.86 -11.98
C THR A 69 2.18 -14.08 -12.61
N THR A 70 1.09 -13.70 -11.93
CA THR A 70 -0.28 -13.98 -12.38
C THR A 70 -0.87 -12.90 -13.29
N VAL A 71 -0.07 -11.93 -13.65
CA VAL A 71 -0.43 -10.81 -14.54
C VAL A 71 0.68 -10.57 -15.55
N SER A 72 0.49 -9.65 -16.45
CA SER A 72 1.49 -9.27 -17.47
C SER A 72 2.01 -10.46 -18.30
N GLY A 73 1.12 -11.38 -18.66
CA GLY A 73 1.51 -12.57 -19.45
C GLY A 73 2.44 -13.51 -18.69
N GLY A 74 2.34 -13.60 -17.37
CA GLY A 74 3.16 -14.47 -16.52
C GLY A 74 4.55 -13.91 -16.19
N LYS A 75 4.82 -12.67 -16.50
CA LYS A 75 6.05 -12.01 -16.10
C LYS A 75 6.05 -11.75 -14.61
N ARG A 76 7.22 -11.84 -13.98
CA ARG A 76 7.38 -11.50 -12.58
C ARG A 76 7.33 -9.97 -12.42
N VAL A 77 6.29 -9.47 -11.74
CA VAL A 77 6.11 -8.06 -11.43
C VAL A 77 5.98 -7.87 -9.91
N ARG A 78 6.39 -6.71 -9.41
CA ARG A 78 6.15 -6.38 -8.00
C ARG A 78 4.66 -6.16 -7.78
N ASN A 79 4.12 -6.69 -6.71
CA ASN A 79 2.74 -6.47 -6.31
C ASN A 79 2.65 -5.23 -5.41
N TYR A 80 3.32 -5.26 -4.29
CA TYR A 80 3.51 -4.11 -3.40
C TYR A 80 4.76 -4.31 -2.53
N THR A 81 5.28 -3.23 -1.99
CA THR A 81 6.32 -3.22 -0.98
C THR A 81 5.73 -2.70 0.33
N TYR A 82 6.11 -3.27 1.44
CA TYR A 82 5.63 -2.84 2.74
C TYR A 82 6.77 -2.66 3.75
N CYS A 83 6.55 -1.79 4.72
CA CYS A 83 7.30 -1.70 5.95
C CYS A 83 6.37 -2.10 7.10
N TYR A 84 6.74 -3.14 7.83
CA TYR A 84 5.95 -3.70 8.92
C TYR A 84 6.64 -3.51 10.25
N ASP A 85 5.93 -2.98 11.24
CA ASP A 85 6.41 -2.86 12.61
C ASP A 85 6.12 -4.16 13.37
N LYS A 86 7.18 -4.94 13.64
CA LYS A 86 7.12 -6.24 14.32
C LYS A 86 6.70 -6.12 15.78
N ARG A 87 6.92 -4.94 16.41
CA ARG A 87 6.52 -4.68 17.78
C ARG A 87 5.03 -4.33 17.87
N ARG A 88 4.54 -3.53 16.91
CA ARG A 88 3.12 -3.13 16.86
C ARG A 88 2.24 -4.13 16.14
N HIS A 89 2.83 -5.12 15.46
CA HIS A 89 2.14 -6.05 14.58
C HIS A 89 1.25 -5.33 13.54
N ASN A 90 1.81 -4.32 12.88
CA ASN A 90 1.04 -3.49 11.96
C ASN A 90 1.93 -2.91 10.85
N PRO A 91 1.40 -2.69 9.64
CA PRO A 91 2.14 -1.98 8.62
C PRO A 91 2.37 -0.52 9.02
N VAL A 92 3.58 -0.04 8.81
CA VAL A 92 3.91 1.40 8.86
C VAL A 92 3.44 2.05 7.57
N TRP A 93 3.77 1.41 6.44
CA TRP A 93 3.31 1.80 5.11
C TRP A 93 3.30 0.60 4.16
N VAL A 94 2.47 0.73 3.13
CA VAL A 94 2.43 -0.15 1.95
C VAL A 94 2.49 0.75 0.72
N ALA A 95 3.47 0.48 -0.14
CA ALA A 95 3.76 1.26 -1.33
C ALA A 95 3.63 0.41 -2.59
N TYR A 96 2.94 0.90 -3.60
CA TYR A 96 2.65 0.10 -4.79
C TYR A 96 2.35 0.94 -6.03
N PRO A 97 2.76 0.45 -7.22
CA PRO A 97 2.29 1.00 -8.47
C PRO A 97 0.88 0.50 -8.77
N HIS A 98 0.06 1.34 -9.38
CA HIS A 98 -1.23 0.94 -9.91
C HIS A 98 -1.29 1.27 -11.40
N HIS A 99 -1.49 0.25 -12.21
CA HIS A 99 -1.49 0.30 -13.65
C HIS A 99 -2.45 -0.77 -14.18
N ARG A 100 -2.95 -0.60 -15.40
CA ARG A 100 -3.89 -1.55 -16.02
C ARG A 100 -3.39 -3.00 -16.07
N CYS A 101 -2.07 -3.25 -16.13
CA CYS A 101 -1.55 -4.61 -16.12
C CYS A 101 -1.89 -5.39 -14.84
N TYR A 102 -2.16 -4.70 -13.73
CA TYR A 102 -2.61 -5.34 -12.49
C TYR A 102 -4.09 -5.72 -12.49
N LEU A 103 -4.85 -5.26 -13.49
CA LEU A 103 -6.31 -5.46 -13.59
C LEU A 103 -6.69 -6.51 -14.63
N GLU A 104 -5.76 -7.33 -15.07
CA GLU A 104 -6.02 -8.41 -16.03
C GLU A 104 -6.90 -9.52 -15.47
N GLY A 105 -6.88 -9.72 -14.15
CA GLY A 105 -7.76 -10.65 -13.45
C GLY A 105 -9.15 -10.07 -13.16
N SER A 106 -10.03 -10.90 -12.63
CA SER A 106 -11.35 -10.49 -12.19
C SER A 106 -11.73 -11.08 -10.84
N GLY A 107 -12.61 -10.39 -10.13
CA GLY A 107 -13.15 -10.83 -8.86
C GLY A 107 -12.17 -10.72 -7.68
N ARG A 108 -12.72 -10.98 -6.51
CA ARG A 108 -12.02 -11.02 -5.23
C ARG A 108 -12.01 -12.45 -4.71
N SER A 109 -10.91 -12.89 -4.11
CA SER A 109 -10.83 -14.17 -3.43
C SER A 109 -11.75 -14.22 -2.20
N ASP A 110 -12.32 -15.39 -1.95
CA ASP A 110 -13.22 -15.59 -0.82
C ASP A 110 -12.40 -15.74 0.46
N GLU A 111 -12.11 -14.63 1.10
CA GLU A 111 -11.44 -14.50 2.40
C GLU A 111 -10.17 -15.37 2.58
N PRO A 112 -9.17 -15.28 1.69
CA PRO A 112 -7.97 -16.10 1.75
C PRO A 112 -6.97 -15.56 2.78
N TRP A 113 -7.45 -15.26 3.99
CA TRP A 113 -6.65 -14.73 5.09
C TRP A 113 -5.57 -15.74 5.50
N ALA A 114 -4.32 -15.33 5.45
CA ALA A 114 -3.18 -16.16 5.80
C ALA A 114 -2.01 -15.32 6.30
N ALA A 115 -1.11 -15.95 7.05
CA ALA A 115 0.16 -15.34 7.42
C ALA A 115 0.97 -14.94 6.18
N ASP A 116 1.76 -13.89 6.31
CA ASP A 116 2.77 -13.56 5.31
C ASP A 116 3.98 -14.51 5.49
N PRO A 117 4.33 -15.31 4.47
CA PRO A 117 5.44 -16.26 4.58
C PRO A 117 6.81 -15.58 4.69
N ALA A 118 6.91 -14.28 4.42
CA ALA A 118 8.17 -13.54 4.53
C ALA A 118 8.56 -13.18 5.97
N LEU A 119 7.64 -13.35 6.94
CA LEU A 119 7.82 -12.94 8.34
C LEU A 119 7.30 -14.04 9.27
N PRO A 120 7.99 -14.33 10.39
CA PRO A 120 7.49 -15.30 11.39
C PRO A 120 6.08 -14.92 11.88
N GLU A 121 5.19 -15.91 12.01
CA GLU A 121 3.81 -15.70 12.47
C GLU A 121 3.73 -15.04 13.85
N THR A 122 4.72 -15.29 14.71
CA THR A 122 4.82 -14.68 16.05
C THR A 122 5.06 -13.17 16.02
N GLN A 123 5.45 -12.65 14.86
CA GLN A 123 5.72 -11.23 14.65
C GLN A 123 4.62 -10.56 13.80
N GLN A 124 3.53 -11.26 13.54
CA GLN A 124 2.40 -10.76 12.74
C GLN A 124 1.12 -10.69 13.56
N ALA A 125 0.22 -9.77 13.18
CA ALA A 125 -1.13 -9.78 13.69
C ALA A 125 -1.85 -11.05 13.25
N LYS A 126 -2.55 -11.70 14.18
CA LYS A 126 -3.36 -12.87 13.86
C LYS A 126 -4.76 -12.47 13.41
N ILE A 127 -4.86 -12.14 12.14
CA ILE A 127 -6.10 -11.73 11.48
C ILE A 127 -6.75 -12.84 10.63
N TYR A 128 -6.24 -14.05 10.75
CA TYR A 128 -6.69 -15.24 10.04
C TYR A 128 -7.01 -16.36 11.02
N PRO A 129 -7.92 -17.30 10.68
CA PRO A 129 -8.21 -18.44 11.54
C PRO A 129 -6.96 -19.32 11.69
N SER A 130 -6.66 -19.73 12.93
CA SER A 130 -5.54 -20.62 13.23
C SER A 130 -5.88 -22.08 13.00
N SER A 131 -7.17 -22.41 12.92
CA SER A 131 -7.69 -23.76 12.63
C SER A 131 -9.04 -23.69 11.91
N ALA A 132 -9.40 -24.79 11.23
CA ALA A 132 -10.71 -24.91 10.62
C ALA A 132 -11.81 -24.84 11.70
N GLY A 133 -12.62 -23.80 11.66
CA GLY A 133 -13.71 -23.57 12.63
C GLY A 133 -13.55 -22.32 13.49
N ASP A 134 -12.38 -21.65 13.44
CA ASP A 134 -12.24 -20.35 14.08
C ASP A 134 -13.09 -19.31 13.35
N VAL A 135 -14.10 -18.81 14.01
CA VAL A 135 -14.96 -17.74 13.48
C VAL A 135 -14.28 -16.40 13.80
N TYR A 136 -13.65 -15.85 12.79
CA TYR A 136 -13.02 -14.54 12.86
C TYR A 136 -13.96 -13.52 12.30
N GLN A 137 -14.50 -12.63 13.11
CA GLN A 137 -15.32 -11.58 12.53
C GLN A 137 -14.75 -10.18 12.73
N TYR A 138 -14.39 -9.80 13.94
CA TYR A 138 -13.91 -8.44 14.20
C TYR A 138 -12.98 -8.42 15.41
N TRP A 139 -12.03 -7.49 15.41
CA TRP A 139 -11.32 -7.14 16.64
C TRP A 139 -12.23 -6.30 17.52
N VAL A 140 -12.31 -6.64 18.79
CA VAL A 140 -12.92 -5.75 19.78
C VAL A 140 -11.81 -4.91 20.39
N ALA A 141 -11.97 -3.61 20.31
CA ALA A 141 -11.04 -2.70 20.92
C ALA A 141 -11.26 -2.67 22.44
N ASP A 142 -10.28 -3.12 23.20
CA ASP A 142 -10.12 -2.64 24.55
C ASP A 142 -9.48 -1.26 24.46
N LEU A 143 -10.34 -0.25 24.42
CA LEU A 143 -9.90 1.10 24.21
C LEU A 143 -9.35 1.67 25.51
N VAL A 144 -8.05 1.79 25.58
CA VAL A 144 -7.35 2.65 26.55
C VAL A 144 -7.95 4.07 26.60
N THR A 145 -8.70 4.45 25.57
CA THR A 145 -9.35 5.76 25.44
C THR A 145 -10.83 5.78 25.84
N GLY A 146 -11.48 4.65 26.11
CA GLY A 146 -12.90 4.59 26.47
C GLY A 146 -13.89 5.08 25.40
N ARG A 147 -13.44 5.36 24.16
CA ARG A 147 -14.28 5.95 23.10
C ARG A 147 -15.27 4.97 22.49
N TYR A 148 -14.97 3.66 22.52
CA TYR A 148 -15.84 2.62 21.98
C TYR A 148 -15.77 1.37 22.86
N GLY A 149 -16.47 1.35 23.96
CA GLY A 149 -16.56 0.19 24.86
C GLY A 149 -17.15 -1.07 24.24
N SER A 150 -17.61 -0.99 22.97
CA SER A 150 -18.17 -2.11 22.22
C SER A 150 -17.95 -1.91 20.70
N GLY A 151 -16.89 -1.22 20.30
CA GLY A 151 -16.60 -0.96 18.90
C GLY A 151 -15.95 -2.16 18.21
N TYR A 152 -16.26 -2.36 16.94
CA TYR A 152 -15.65 -3.39 16.12
C TYR A 152 -14.57 -2.81 15.21
N TRP A 153 -13.59 -3.65 14.89
CA TRP A 153 -12.52 -3.32 13.98
C TRP A 153 -12.59 -4.20 12.74
N SER A 154 -12.53 -3.56 11.58
CA SER A 154 -12.43 -4.26 10.30
C SER A 154 -10.96 -4.52 9.96
N ARG A 155 -10.72 -5.60 9.25
CA ARG A 155 -9.45 -5.90 8.59
C ARG A 155 -9.30 -5.00 7.36
N GLY A 156 -8.72 -3.82 7.52
CA GLY A 156 -8.61 -2.81 6.49
C GLY A 156 -7.40 -3.01 5.59
N HIS A 157 -7.62 -3.10 4.29
CA HIS A 157 -6.55 -3.17 3.31
C HIS A 157 -5.86 -1.80 3.13
N LEU A 158 -4.54 -1.78 3.01
CA LEU A 158 -3.78 -0.62 2.58
C LEU A 158 -3.56 -0.63 1.05
N CYS A 159 -3.08 -1.74 0.48
CA CYS A 159 -3.22 -2.04 -0.94
C CYS A 159 -4.54 -2.80 -1.12
N MET A 160 -5.51 -2.17 -1.75
CA MET A 160 -6.88 -2.67 -1.85
C MET A 160 -6.96 -3.92 -2.74
N SER A 161 -7.72 -4.94 -2.30
CA SER A 161 -7.90 -6.17 -3.07
C SER A 161 -8.52 -5.94 -4.46
N ARG A 162 -9.35 -4.90 -4.61
CA ARG A 162 -9.96 -4.52 -5.90
C ARG A 162 -8.94 -3.91 -6.88
N GLU A 163 -7.84 -3.35 -6.39
CA GLU A 163 -6.73 -2.89 -7.22
C GLU A 163 -5.85 -4.03 -7.72
N ARG A 164 -6.08 -5.23 -7.21
CA ARG A 164 -5.41 -6.49 -7.52
C ARG A 164 -6.43 -7.59 -7.79
N PRO A 165 -7.36 -7.40 -8.76
CA PRO A 165 -8.39 -8.37 -9.01
C PRO A 165 -7.79 -9.70 -9.50
N GLY A 166 -8.44 -10.81 -9.14
CA GLY A 166 -7.96 -12.14 -9.49
C GLY A 166 -8.39 -13.17 -8.46
N LYS A 167 -9.68 -13.57 -8.47
CA LYS A 167 -10.20 -14.58 -7.56
C LYS A 167 -9.37 -15.85 -7.61
N GLY A 168 -8.78 -16.25 -6.47
CA GLY A 168 -7.90 -17.42 -6.37
C GLY A 168 -6.50 -17.22 -6.92
N LEU A 169 -6.17 -16.05 -7.49
CA LEU A 169 -4.82 -15.76 -7.98
C LEU A 169 -3.93 -15.16 -6.88
N GLU A 170 -2.66 -15.49 -6.96
CA GLU A 170 -1.65 -15.03 -6.00
C GLU A 170 -1.66 -13.52 -5.79
N ILE A 171 -1.76 -12.74 -6.86
CA ILE A 171 -1.80 -11.26 -6.80
C ILE A 171 -2.88 -10.73 -5.87
N ASN A 172 -4.07 -11.35 -5.88
CA ASN A 172 -5.17 -10.96 -5.01
C ASN A 172 -5.00 -11.52 -3.61
N MET A 173 -4.64 -12.81 -3.49
CA MET A 173 -4.46 -13.47 -2.19
C MET A 173 -3.40 -12.81 -1.32
N GLN A 174 -2.33 -12.28 -1.93
CA GLN A 174 -1.29 -11.54 -1.21
C GLN A 174 -1.85 -10.31 -0.48
N THR A 175 -2.90 -9.67 -0.99
CA THR A 175 -3.47 -8.48 -0.34
C THR A 175 -4.14 -8.78 1.00
N PHE A 176 -4.43 -10.05 1.32
CA PHE A 176 -5.09 -10.49 2.56
C PHE A 176 -4.09 -10.87 3.67
N ARG A 177 -2.82 -10.56 3.51
CA ARG A 177 -1.79 -10.84 4.51
C ARG A 177 -1.75 -9.76 5.60
N PRO A 178 -1.41 -10.09 6.85
CA PRO A 178 -1.29 -9.13 7.95
C PRO A 178 -0.41 -7.93 7.63
N THR A 179 0.59 -8.12 6.80
CA THR A 179 1.55 -7.09 6.36
C THR A 179 0.93 -6.00 5.48
N ASN A 180 -0.29 -6.22 4.98
CA ASN A 180 -1.08 -5.27 4.21
C ASN A 180 -2.35 -4.82 4.94
N ILE A 181 -2.59 -5.29 6.15
CA ILE A 181 -3.85 -5.09 6.88
C ILE A 181 -3.62 -4.25 8.13
N ALA A 182 -4.44 -3.21 8.29
CA ALA A 182 -4.49 -2.41 9.49
C ALA A 182 -5.90 -2.47 10.12
N PRO A 183 -6.02 -2.33 11.45
CA PRO A 183 -7.32 -2.19 12.08
C PRO A 183 -7.96 -0.88 11.65
N GLN A 184 -9.18 -0.96 11.13
CA GLN A 184 -10.00 0.18 10.73
C GLN A 184 -11.27 0.18 11.54
N ALA A 185 -11.61 1.32 12.15
CA ALA A 185 -12.81 1.40 12.94
C ALA A 185 -14.05 1.19 12.07
N ALA A 186 -14.91 0.27 12.52
CA ALA A 186 -16.22 0.01 11.94
C ALA A 186 -17.32 0.73 12.75
N GLU A 187 -18.58 0.44 12.46
CA GLU A 187 -19.71 1.04 13.18
C GLU A 187 -19.47 1.12 14.71
N PRO A 188 -19.73 2.26 15.36
CA PRO A 188 -20.41 3.45 14.81
C PRO A 188 -19.45 4.46 14.14
N SER A 189 -18.17 4.19 14.00
CA SER A 189 -17.23 5.10 13.30
C SER A 189 -17.49 5.12 11.80
N PRO A 190 -17.50 6.28 11.17
CA PRO A 190 -17.62 6.40 9.71
C PRO A 190 -16.32 6.10 8.97
N PHE A 191 -15.23 5.77 9.67
CA PHE A 191 -13.89 5.62 9.08
C PHE A 191 -13.88 4.69 7.86
N GLY A 192 -14.46 3.51 7.97
CA GLY A 192 -14.46 2.53 6.87
C GLY A 192 -15.14 3.06 5.60
N LYS A 193 -16.21 3.85 5.74
CA LYS A 193 -16.89 4.50 4.61
C LYS A 193 -16.04 5.61 4.00
N ILE A 194 -15.41 6.44 4.85
CA ILE A 194 -14.49 7.49 4.41
C ILE A 194 -13.31 6.88 3.66
N TRP A 195 -12.71 5.83 4.21
CA TRP A 195 -11.58 5.13 3.59
C TRP A 195 -11.93 4.54 2.23
N GLY A 196 -13.08 3.85 2.13
CA GLY A 196 -13.57 3.32 0.85
C GLY A 196 -13.79 4.41 -0.21
N ASN A 197 -14.28 5.58 0.19
CA ASN A 197 -14.43 6.72 -0.72
C ASN A 197 -13.08 7.32 -1.14
N ILE A 198 -12.08 7.34 -0.26
CA ILE A 198 -10.71 7.74 -0.61
C ILE A 198 -10.11 6.77 -1.63
N GLU A 199 -10.29 5.47 -1.42
CA GLU A 199 -9.83 4.46 -2.37
C GLU A 199 -10.48 4.63 -3.74
N GLU A 200 -11.78 4.89 -3.75
CA GLU A 200 -12.51 5.12 -4.99
C GLU A 200 -12.11 6.42 -5.68
N ALA A 201 -11.83 7.48 -4.92
CA ALA A 201 -11.35 8.75 -5.49
C ALA A 201 -9.96 8.59 -6.14
N ILE A 202 -9.07 7.80 -5.55
CA ILE A 202 -7.71 7.61 -6.08
C ILE A 202 -7.69 6.63 -7.25
N SER A 203 -8.36 5.49 -7.16
CA SER A 203 -8.21 4.36 -8.10
C SER A 203 -9.52 3.84 -8.69
N GLY A 204 -10.67 4.40 -8.31
CA GLY A 204 -11.99 3.97 -8.79
C GLY A 204 -12.38 4.51 -10.16
N GLY A 205 -11.69 5.52 -10.66
CA GLY A 205 -11.91 6.10 -11.99
C GLY A 205 -11.21 5.33 -13.12
N ALA A 206 -11.28 5.88 -14.32
CA ALA A 206 -10.51 5.35 -15.45
C ALA A 206 -9.03 5.37 -15.08
N ILE A 207 -8.39 4.19 -15.11
CA ILE A 207 -6.97 4.10 -14.82
C ILE A 207 -6.24 4.93 -15.87
N PRO A 208 -5.40 5.88 -15.45
CA PRO A 208 -4.63 6.67 -16.39
C PRO A 208 -3.83 5.73 -17.31
N ALA A 209 -3.61 6.14 -18.54
CA ALA A 209 -2.78 5.37 -19.47
C ALA A 209 -1.33 5.18 -18.97
N ASP A 210 -0.98 5.78 -17.85
CA ASP A 210 0.31 5.68 -17.17
C ASP A 210 0.14 5.22 -15.71
N THR A 211 1.25 4.87 -15.07
CA THR A 211 1.26 4.35 -13.71
C THR A 211 0.88 5.42 -12.67
N LEU A 212 0.01 5.04 -11.76
CA LEU A 212 -0.29 5.76 -10.53
C LEU A 212 0.56 5.15 -9.41
N TYR A 213 1.28 5.98 -8.68
CA TYR A 213 2.12 5.55 -7.56
C TYR A 213 1.42 5.86 -6.25
N ILE A 214 1.19 4.84 -5.43
CA ILE A 214 0.38 4.94 -4.22
C ILE A 214 1.19 4.52 -3.00
N VAL A 215 1.03 5.26 -1.90
CA VAL A 215 1.47 4.85 -0.56
C VAL A 215 0.30 5.02 0.40
N ALA A 216 -0.01 3.97 1.14
CA ALA A 216 -0.96 3.99 2.25
C ALA A 216 -0.25 3.56 3.53
N GLY A 217 -0.66 4.06 4.69
CA GLY A 217 0.02 3.69 5.92
C GLY A 217 -0.68 4.14 7.18
N CYS A 218 -0.01 3.87 8.30
CA CYS A 218 -0.50 4.04 9.65
C CYS A 218 0.40 4.98 10.45
N TYR A 219 -0.21 5.82 11.27
CA TYR A 219 0.47 6.69 12.21
C TYR A 219 0.02 6.41 13.64
N TYR A 220 0.94 6.48 14.58
CA TYR A 220 0.74 6.11 15.98
C TYR A 220 1.20 7.25 16.89
N GLU A 221 0.26 7.98 17.49
CA GLU A 221 0.56 8.95 18.55
C GLU A 221 0.79 8.24 19.89
N ASN A 222 0.17 7.06 20.04
CA ASN A 222 0.28 6.21 21.22
C ASN A 222 0.15 4.74 20.82
N ASP A 223 0.41 3.84 21.76
CA ASP A 223 0.35 2.39 21.57
C ASP A 223 -0.92 1.78 22.21
N GLY A 224 -2.09 2.23 21.77
CA GLY A 224 -3.36 1.59 22.13
C GLY A 224 -3.51 0.24 21.41
N TRP A 225 -3.59 -0.87 22.15
CA TRP A 225 -3.71 -2.21 21.59
C TRP A 225 -5.15 -2.57 21.24
N VAL A 226 -5.33 -3.22 20.10
CA VAL A 226 -6.57 -3.89 19.73
C VAL A 226 -6.53 -5.32 20.24
N GLN A 227 -7.59 -5.72 20.92
CA GLN A 227 -7.77 -7.07 21.43
C GLN A 227 -9.03 -7.69 20.83
N LYS A 228 -9.04 -9.02 20.74
CA LYS A 228 -10.25 -9.74 20.34
C LYS A 228 -11.27 -9.79 21.48
N ASP A 229 -12.53 -9.85 21.08
CA ASP A 229 -13.62 -10.07 21.99
C ASP A 229 -13.53 -11.48 22.61
N ALA A 230 -13.16 -11.54 23.88
CA ALA A 230 -13.14 -12.76 24.67
C ALA A 230 -14.56 -13.33 24.91
N SER A 231 -15.62 -12.53 24.72
CA SER A 231 -17.00 -12.95 24.96
C SER A 231 -17.56 -13.86 23.86
N ASN A 232 -17.03 -13.75 22.64
CA ASN A 232 -17.51 -14.53 21.50
C ASN A 232 -16.85 -15.90 21.37
N ASN A 233 -15.66 -16.08 21.90
CA ASN A 233 -15.01 -17.38 21.98
C ASN A 233 -13.76 -17.26 22.87
N GLY A 234 -13.83 -17.79 24.09
CA GLY A 234 -12.71 -17.76 25.03
C GLY A 234 -11.38 -18.31 24.49
N ALA A 235 -11.41 -19.14 23.46
CA ALA A 235 -10.21 -19.59 22.76
C ALA A 235 -9.50 -18.48 21.97
N LEU A 236 -10.21 -17.45 21.55
CA LEU A 236 -9.64 -16.32 20.82
C LEU A 236 -8.92 -15.32 21.72
N SER A 237 -9.17 -15.33 23.01
CA SER A 237 -8.49 -14.46 23.97
C SER A 237 -6.97 -14.70 24.03
N SER A 238 -6.51 -15.90 23.71
CA SER A 238 -5.09 -16.21 23.59
C SER A 238 -4.41 -15.59 22.38
N LEU A 239 -5.19 -15.12 21.42
CA LEU A 239 -4.75 -14.45 20.20
C LEU A 239 -4.87 -12.92 20.30
N SER A 240 -5.11 -12.40 21.46
CA SER A 240 -5.71 -11.11 21.71
C SER A 240 -4.78 -9.91 21.57
N LYS A 241 -3.48 -10.07 21.54
CA LYS A 241 -2.57 -8.95 21.24
C LYS A 241 -2.28 -8.91 19.76
N ASP A 242 -3.31 -8.64 18.98
CA ASP A 242 -3.15 -8.75 17.56
C ASP A 242 -2.34 -7.60 16.99
N CYS A 243 -2.61 -6.36 17.38
CA CYS A 243 -1.84 -5.20 16.90
C CYS A 243 -2.12 -3.94 17.71
N VAL A 244 -1.25 -2.96 17.55
CA VAL A 244 -1.50 -1.60 18.05
C VAL A 244 -2.42 -0.88 17.07
N MET A 245 -3.42 -0.20 17.60
CA MET A 245 -4.34 0.61 16.82
C MET A 245 -3.64 1.87 16.30
N PRO A 246 -3.63 2.13 14.98
CA PRO A 246 -3.16 3.40 14.47
C PRO A 246 -4.12 4.52 14.90
N THR A 247 -3.56 5.65 15.32
CA THR A 247 -4.38 6.85 15.62
C THR A 247 -4.87 7.52 14.35
N HIS A 248 -4.08 7.45 13.28
CA HIS A 248 -4.45 7.94 11.96
C HIS A 248 -4.00 6.97 10.89
N GLN A 249 -4.70 7.00 9.78
CA GLN A 249 -4.28 6.33 8.55
C GLN A 249 -4.21 7.36 7.43
N PHE A 250 -3.28 7.13 6.51
CA PHE A 250 -3.09 8.01 5.36
C PHE A 250 -3.04 7.23 4.05
N LYS A 251 -3.46 7.86 2.98
CA LYS A 251 -3.28 7.36 1.62
C LYS A 251 -2.89 8.50 0.71
N MET A 252 -1.82 8.30 -0.05
CA MET A 252 -1.24 9.30 -0.95
C MET A 252 -1.07 8.73 -2.33
N ALA A 253 -1.19 9.57 -3.33
CA ALA A 253 -0.95 9.19 -4.71
C ALA A 253 -0.25 10.30 -5.49
N VAL A 254 0.60 9.87 -6.43
CA VAL A 254 1.27 10.74 -7.39
C VAL A 254 1.10 10.16 -8.79
N ARG A 255 0.78 11.02 -9.76
CA ARG A 255 0.69 10.66 -11.17
C ARG A 255 1.16 11.80 -12.07
N LYS A 256 1.43 11.49 -13.33
CA LYS A 256 1.61 12.50 -14.35
C LYS A 256 0.26 13.07 -14.79
N LYS A 257 0.17 14.37 -15.03
CA LYS A 257 -1.06 15.02 -15.56
C LYS A 257 -1.41 14.54 -16.94
N THR A 258 -0.38 14.30 -17.76
CA THR A 258 -0.53 13.81 -19.12
C THR A 258 0.40 12.62 -19.31
N VAL A 259 -0.03 11.68 -20.15
CA VAL A 259 0.82 10.55 -20.51
C VAL A 259 2.03 11.05 -21.30
N GLN A 260 3.20 10.88 -20.73
CA GLN A 260 4.48 11.17 -21.36
C GLN A 260 5.24 9.86 -21.52
N VAL A 261 5.10 9.23 -22.68
CA VAL A 261 5.76 7.95 -22.97
C VAL A 261 7.27 8.09 -22.82
N GLY A 262 7.87 7.22 -22.03
CA GLY A 262 9.33 7.16 -21.85
C GLY A 262 9.93 8.20 -20.90
N LYS A 263 9.14 9.08 -20.26
CA LYS A 263 9.63 9.99 -19.24
C LYS A 263 9.33 9.42 -17.85
N PRO A 264 10.34 9.03 -17.06
CA PRO A 264 10.15 8.60 -15.67
C PRO A 264 9.46 9.69 -14.84
N ILE A 265 8.63 9.30 -13.90
CA ILE A 265 7.90 10.26 -13.06
C ILE A 265 8.85 11.12 -12.22
N GLN A 266 10.00 10.60 -11.84
CA GLN A 266 11.04 11.29 -11.08
C GLN A 266 11.75 12.40 -11.88
N GLU A 267 11.62 12.38 -13.22
CA GLU A 267 12.15 13.42 -14.09
C GLU A 267 11.11 14.51 -14.42
N CYS A 268 9.88 14.34 -13.93
CA CYS A 268 8.84 15.33 -14.15
C CYS A 268 9.01 16.56 -13.25
N THR A 269 8.68 17.72 -13.81
CA THR A 269 8.58 18.96 -13.04
C THR A 269 7.34 18.93 -12.14
N ALA A 270 7.29 19.79 -11.13
CA ALA A 270 6.12 19.88 -10.26
C ALA A 270 4.81 20.20 -11.01
N ASP A 271 4.89 20.93 -12.11
CA ASP A 271 3.70 21.32 -12.90
C ASP A 271 3.19 20.19 -13.81
N GLU A 272 4.03 19.22 -14.12
CA GLU A 272 3.66 18.01 -14.86
C GLU A 272 3.01 16.93 -13.98
N LEU A 273 3.00 17.14 -12.65
CA LEU A 273 2.53 16.16 -11.68
C LEU A 273 1.23 16.58 -11.00
N GLU A 274 0.40 15.58 -10.70
CA GLU A 274 -0.71 15.68 -9.77
C GLU A 274 -0.43 14.82 -8.54
N THR A 275 -0.68 15.40 -7.38
CA THR A 275 -0.54 14.74 -6.08
C THR A 275 -1.82 14.88 -5.30
N ILE A 276 -2.16 13.86 -4.52
CA ILE A 276 -3.22 13.94 -3.52
C ILE A 276 -2.79 13.14 -2.29
N ALA A 277 -3.14 13.62 -1.11
CA ALA A 277 -2.91 12.89 0.11
C ALA A 277 -4.06 13.14 1.09
N PHE A 278 -4.44 12.08 1.78
CA PHE A 278 -5.49 12.08 2.80
C PHE A 278 -4.90 11.66 4.13
N TRP A 279 -5.33 12.35 5.19
CA TRP A 279 -4.99 12.07 6.58
C TRP A 279 -6.26 11.96 7.38
N VAL A 280 -6.55 10.77 7.91
CA VAL A 280 -7.82 10.47 8.57
C VAL A 280 -7.57 9.91 9.95
N GLU A 281 -8.17 10.51 10.97
CA GLU A 281 -8.20 9.94 12.33
C GLU A 281 -8.97 8.62 12.30
N THR A 282 -8.38 7.53 12.82
CA THR A 282 -9.00 6.20 12.79
C THR A 282 -10.32 6.15 13.57
N LEU A 283 -10.42 6.93 14.66
CA LEU A 283 -11.64 7.07 15.47
C LEU A 283 -12.43 8.33 15.11
N THR A 284 -12.35 8.79 13.87
CA THR A 284 -13.09 9.96 13.43
C THR A 284 -14.59 9.84 13.70
N THR A 285 -15.21 10.95 14.08
CA THR A 285 -16.67 11.10 14.19
C THR A 285 -17.21 12.01 13.11
N SER A 286 -16.42 12.30 12.08
CA SER A 286 -16.80 13.20 10.99
C SER A 286 -18.03 12.67 10.24
N ALA A 287 -19.01 13.52 10.03
CA ALA A 287 -20.17 13.22 9.19
C ALA A 287 -19.86 13.25 7.68
N ALA A 288 -18.63 13.56 7.29
CA ALA A 288 -18.21 13.67 5.89
C ALA A 288 -17.96 12.28 5.26
N THR A 289 -19.03 11.58 5.00
CA THR A 289 -19.00 10.22 4.47
C THR A 289 -19.23 10.13 2.96
N GLU A 290 -19.44 11.24 2.27
CA GLU A 290 -19.61 11.30 0.83
C GLU A 290 -18.30 11.69 0.13
N LYS A 291 -18.08 11.23 -1.10
CA LYS A 291 -16.87 11.55 -1.89
C LYS A 291 -16.64 13.07 -2.02
N SER A 292 -17.68 13.83 -2.27
CA SER A 292 -17.63 15.30 -2.39
C SER A 292 -17.13 16.00 -1.12
N GLN A 293 -17.21 15.32 0.02
CA GLN A 293 -16.83 15.86 1.34
C GLN A 293 -15.40 15.49 1.75
N LEU A 294 -14.70 14.67 0.96
CA LEU A 294 -13.33 14.21 1.27
C LEU A 294 -12.30 15.34 1.35
N GLY A 295 -12.63 16.54 0.82
CA GLY A 295 -11.74 17.69 0.83
C GLY A 295 -11.22 18.07 2.21
N GLN A 296 -11.97 17.81 3.28
CA GLN A 296 -11.54 18.09 4.66
C GLN A 296 -10.42 17.19 5.17
N PHE A 297 -10.18 16.06 4.54
CA PHE A 297 -9.11 15.13 4.89
C PHE A 297 -7.87 15.30 4.02
N ILE A 298 -7.93 16.18 3.01
CA ILE A 298 -6.81 16.42 2.10
C ILE A 298 -5.76 17.28 2.81
N VAL A 299 -4.54 16.80 2.78
CA VAL A 299 -3.35 17.50 3.25
C VAL A 299 -2.25 17.43 2.19
N PRO A 300 -1.26 18.34 2.21
CA PRO A 300 -0.07 18.15 1.40
C PRO A 300 0.70 16.88 1.79
N ILE A 301 1.35 16.20 0.84
CA ILE A 301 2.26 15.07 1.14
C ILE A 301 3.35 15.49 2.14
N SER A 302 3.87 16.72 2.02
CA SER A 302 4.89 17.27 2.92
C SER A 302 4.43 17.35 4.40
N GLU A 303 3.13 17.51 4.65
CA GLU A 303 2.59 17.47 6.02
C GLU A 303 2.68 16.05 6.59
N ILE A 304 2.33 15.03 5.80
CA ILE A 304 2.47 13.63 6.21
C ILE A 304 3.94 13.29 6.40
N GLU A 305 4.83 13.75 5.52
CA GLU A 305 6.29 13.59 5.70
C GLU A 305 6.77 14.14 7.05
N SER A 306 6.28 15.31 7.43
CA SER A 306 6.62 15.94 8.71
C SER A 306 6.12 15.12 9.91
N LYS A 307 4.86 14.65 9.88
CA LYS A 307 4.27 13.82 10.94
C LYS A 307 4.99 12.47 11.07
N MET A 308 5.27 11.83 9.94
CA MET A 308 5.93 10.51 9.88
C MET A 308 7.45 10.60 10.09
N ARG A 309 8.05 11.79 10.03
CA ARG A 309 9.49 12.03 10.04
C ARG A 309 10.24 11.21 8.98
N MET A 310 9.66 11.12 7.80
CA MET A 310 10.13 10.28 6.71
C MET A 310 9.78 10.94 5.39
N LYS A 311 10.61 10.76 4.36
CA LYS A 311 10.31 11.23 3.01
C LYS A 311 9.54 10.19 2.23
N PHE A 312 8.46 10.62 1.61
CA PHE A 312 7.68 9.85 0.66
C PHE A 312 7.96 10.34 -0.76
N PHE A 313 7.91 9.43 -1.72
CA PHE A 313 8.20 9.76 -3.13
C PHE A 313 9.49 10.61 -3.26
N PRO A 314 10.65 10.12 -2.79
CA PRO A 314 11.86 10.95 -2.66
C PRO A 314 12.38 11.50 -3.99
N GLY A 315 12.00 10.88 -5.13
CA GLY A 315 12.33 11.38 -6.47
C GLY A 315 11.35 12.44 -7.01
N ILE A 316 10.28 12.76 -6.27
CA ILE A 316 9.28 13.74 -6.71
C ILE A 316 9.62 15.13 -6.14
N PRO A 317 9.53 16.20 -6.96
CA PRO A 317 9.86 17.56 -6.52
C PRO A 317 9.06 17.99 -5.28
N ASP A 318 9.73 18.58 -4.28
CA ASP A 318 9.08 19.07 -3.06
C ASP A 318 7.98 20.09 -3.35
N ALA A 319 8.11 20.90 -4.40
CA ALA A 319 7.08 21.82 -4.84
C ALA A 319 5.77 21.13 -5.24
N ALA A 320 5.81 19.90 -5.78
CA ALA A 320 4.61 19.11 -6.04
C ALA A 320 4.02 18.57 -4.73
N LYS A 321 4.87 18.09 -3.81
CA LYS A 321 4.46 17.49 -2.54
C LYS A 321 3.91 18.51 -1.52
N SER A 322 4.27 19.77 -1.66
CA SER A 322 3.80 20.87 -0.79
C SER A 322 2.44 21.43 -1.18
N ARG A 323 1.89 21.01 -2.32
CA ARG A 323 0.54 21.41 -2.75
C ARG A 323 -0.49 20.44 -2.19
N ALA A 324 -1.57 20.99 -1.65
CA ALA A 324 -2.75 20.18 -1.39
C ALA A 324 -3.39 19.80 -2.74
N GLY A 325 -3.68 18.54 -2.94
CA GLY A 325 -4.40 18.06 -4.12
C GLY A 325 -5.85 18.54 -4.14
N THR A 326 -6.47 18.54 -5.31
CA THR A 326 -7.90 18.85 -5.46
C THR A 326 -8.65 17.59 -5.92
N LEU A 327 -9.78 17.31 -5.29
CA LEU A 327 -10.59 16.12 -5.62
C LEU A 327 -10.99 16.09 -7.10
N SER A 328 -11.38 17.22 -7.66
CA SER A 328 -11.83 17.32 -9.07
C SER A 328 -10.76 16.94 -10.10
N ALA A 329 -9.49 16.89 -9.72
CA ALA A 329 -8.43 16.38 -10.59
C ALA A 329 -8.37 14.85 -10.61
N TRP A 330 -9.05 14.15 -9.69
CA TRP A 330 -8.89 12.72 -9.48
C TRP A 330 -10.12 11.88 -9.85
N TYR A 331 -11.29 12.49 -10.13
CA TYR A 331 -12.48 11.81 -10.62
C TYR A 331 -13.37 12.68 -11.48
#